data_c4cc7eda3dd404732ef8e38cfc2f3fc1
#
_entry.id   c4cc7eda3dd404732ef8e38cfc2f3fc1
#
_cell.length_a   1.000
_cell.length_b   1.000
_cell.length_c   1.000
_cell.angle_alpha   90.00
_cell.angle_beta   90.00
_cell.angle_gamma   90.00
#
_symmetry.space_group_name_H-M   'P 1'
#
loop_
_entity.id
_entity.type
_entity.pdbx_description
1 polymer ?
#
loop_
_entity_poly.entity_id
_entity_poly.type
_entity_poly.pdbx_seq_one_letter_code
_entity_poly.pdbx_strand_id
1 'polypeptide(L)'
;LTTNDLAVLTALISFLPRKKRGGLDSRQIALTVVFPSNASLSERANGLDERTLRRSLGRLSAAELIERKSSANGKRFPLRYGGVIKDAFGIDLKPLIQRYDTLLMQASQLTEELEHLRSLKTEALALRASLLRQTGLGEEKLSTLHMFRNVLRRATLTVDAVLSIISELRAMGAATDACYGERYTEVNANAGVILQADEQRSDKLD
;
A
#
# COMPACT_ATOMS: atom_id res chain seq x y z
N LEU A 1 -9.09 -4.07 -12.51
CA LEU A 1 -8.25 -5.00 -13.28
C LEU A 1 -7.93 -6.25 -12.45
N THR A 2 -7.80 -7.40 -13.10
CA THR A 2 -7.43 -8.69 -12.49
C THR A 2 -5.99 -9.05 -12.87
N THR A 3 -5.42 -10.06 -12.22
CA THR A 3 -4.10 -10.62 -12.57
C THR A 3 -4.02 -11.04 -14.05
N ASN A 4 -5.10 -11.61 -14.60
CA ASN A 4 -5.18 -11.98 -16.01
C ASN A 4 -5.14 -10.75 -16.93
N ASP A 5 -5.75 -9.64 -16.53
CA ASP A 5 -5.70 -8.39 -17.32
C ASP A 5 -4.27 -7.82 -17.37
N LEU A 6 -3.56 -7.90 -16.24
CA LEU A 6 -2.16 -7.48 -16.17
C LEU A 6 -1.26 -8.39 -17.00
N ALA A 7 -1.49 -9.71 -16.99
CA ALA A 7 -0.77 -10.67 -17.84
C ALA A 7 -0.97 -10.36 -19.31
N VAL A 8 -2.21 -10.08 -19.73
CA VAL A 8 -2.53 -9.69 -21.12
C VAL A 8 -1.88 -8.36 -21.49
N LEU A 9 -1.91 -7.37 -20.60
CA LEU A 9 -1.27 -6.06 -20.83
C LEU A 9 0.25 -6.22 -20.99
N THR A 10 0.89 -6.98 -20.11
CA THR A 10 2.33 -7.29 -20.19
C THR A 10 2.68 -8.01 -21.49
N ALA A 11 1.86 -8.99 -21.90
CA ALA A 11 2.02 -9.67 -23.17
C ALA A 11 1.92 -8.68 -24.36
N LEU A 12 0.94 -7.77 -24.36
CA LEU A 12 0.82 -6.73 -25.40
C LEU A 12 2.05 -5.83 -25.47
N ILE A 13 2.54 -5.34 -24.31
CA ILE A 13 3.74 -4.50 -24.25
C ILE A 13 4.95 -5.24 -24.83
N SER A 14 5.04 -6.56 -24.63
CA SER A 14 6.16 -7.37 -25.15
C SER A 14 6.22 -7.45 -26.68
N PHE A 15 5.13 -7.11 -27.38
CA PHE A 15 5.08 -7.02 -28.83
C PHE A 15 5.49 -5.66 -29.39
N LEU A 16 5.65 -4.64 -28.53
CA LEU A 16 6.18 -3.34 -28.98
C LEU A 16 7.61 -3.50 -29.48
N PRO A 17 7.96 -2.83 -30.59
CA PRO A 17 9.32 -2.85 -31.10
C PRO A 17 10.28 -2.23 -30.07
N ARG A 18 11.26 -3.02 -29.63
CA ARG A 18 12.33 -2.50 -28.76
C ARG A 18 13.25 -1.62 -29.57
N LYS A 19 13.56 -0.40 -29.08
CA LYS A 19 14.63 0.43 -29.64
C LYS A 19 15.93 -0.39 -29.60
N LYS A 20 16.49 -0.72 -30.76
CA LYS A 20 17.84 -1.29 -30.82
C LYS A 20 18.82 -0.25 -30.29
N ARG A 21 19.68 -0.64 -29.35
CA ARG A 21 20.83 0.16 -28.93
C ARG A 21 21.75 0.34 -30.15
N GLY A 22 21.76 1.52 -30.74
CA GLY A 22 22.61 1.83 -31.88
C GLY A 22 21.81 2.32 -33.09
N GLY A 23 21.66 3.64 -33.23
CA GLY A 23 21.17 4.31 -34.41
C GLY A 23 19.65 4.48 -34.46
N LEU A 24 19.20 5.68 -34.14
CA LEU A 24 17.87 6.15 -34.49
C LEU A 24 17.83 6.32 -36.03
N ASP A 25 17.19 5.38 -36.71
CA ASP A 25 16.55 5.75 -37.96
C ASP A 25 15.34 6.60 -37.60
N SER A 26 15.52 7.91 -37.65
CA SER A 26 14.53 8.96 -37.30
C SER A 26 13.24 8.88 -38.14
N ARG A 27 13.11 7.88 -39.00
CA ARG A 27 11.99 7.63 -39.91
C ARG A 27 11.03 6.55 -39.48
N GLN A 28 11.34 5.77 -38.45
CA GLN A 28 10.36 4.83 -37.85
C GLN A 28 9.53 5.61 -36.82
N ILE A 29 8.34 6.01 -37.22
CA ILE A 29 7.27 6.39 -36.31
C ILE A 29 7.17 5.25 -35.28
N ALA A 30 7.33 5.56 -33.97
CA ALA A 30 7.22 4.57 -32.93
C ALA A 30 5.81 3.98 -32.98
N LEU A 31 5.68 2.80 -33.60
CA LEU A 31 4.38 2.15 -33.78
C LEU A 31 3.88 1.73 -32.42
N THR A 32 2.83 2.37 -31.93
CA THR A 32 2.17 2.04 -30.66
C THR A 32 1.16 0.91 -30.82
N VAL A 33 0.80 0.59 -32.09
CA VAL A 33 -0.15 -0.47 -32.44
C VAL A 33 0.56 -1.82 -32.56
N VAL A 34 0.10 -2.80 -31.76
CA VAL A 34 0.55 -4.19 -31.85
C VAL A 34 -0.52 -5.06 -32.51
N PHE A 35 -0.09 -6.08 -33.26
CA PHE A 35 -0.98 -6.91 -34.09
C PHE A 35 -0.78 -8.42 -33.89
N PRO A 36 -0.60 -8.91 -32.63
CA PRO A 36 -0.49 -10.35 -32.40
C PRO A 36 -1.78 -11.10 -32.74
N SER A 37 -1.65 -12.36 -33.14
CA SER A 37 -2.80 -13.28 -33.16
C SER A 37 -3.28 -13.59 -31.74
N ASN A 38 -4.53 -14.06 -31.59
CA ASN A 38 -5.01 -14.49 -30.30
C ASN A 38 -4.18 -15.65 -29.73
N ALA A 39 -3.70 -16.57 -30.58
CA ALA A 39 -2.82 -17.67 -30.18
C ALA A 39 -1.49 -17.14 -29.61
N SER A 40 -0.80 -16.25 -30.34
CA SER A 40 0.47 -15.67 -29.86
C SER A 40 0.30 -14.81 -28.62
N LEU A 41 -0.84 -14.16 -28.48
CA LEU A 41 -1.15 -13.36 -27.28
C LEU A 41 -1.47 -14.27 -26.08
N SER A 42 -2.23 -15.35 -26.28
CA SER A 42 -2.51 -16.37 -25.28
C SER A 42 -1.22 -17.01 -24.75
N GLU A 43 -0.33 -17.42 -25.65
CA GLU A 43 0.96 -18.01 -25.30
C GLU A 43 1.79 -17.10 -24.38
N ARG A 44 1.90 -15.81 -24.73
CA ARG A 44 2.64 -14.83 -23.91
C ARG A 44 1.91 -14.38 -22.64
N ALA A 45 0.59 -14.60 -22.59
CA ALA A 45 -0.25 -14.33 -21.42
C ALA A 45 -0.48 -15.60 -20.57
N ASN A 46 0.52 -16.45 -20.44
CA ASN A 46 0.50 -17.68 -19.64
C ASN A 46 -0.56 -18.71 -20.08
N GLY A 47 -0.83 -18.81 -21.37
CA GLY A 47 -1.75 -19.81 -21.92
C GLY A 47 -3.23 -19.53 -21.64
N LEU A 48 -3.62 -18.29 -21.42
CA LEU A 48 -5.02 -17.92 -21.17
C LEU A 48 -5.91 -18.37 -22.34
N ASP A 49 -7.08 -18.93 -22.00
CA ASP A 49 -8.09 -19.30 -22.99
C ASP A 49 -8.64 -18.07 -23.73
N GLU A 50 -9.19 -18.30 -24.92
CA GLU A 50 -9.63 -17.21 -25.81
C GLU A 50 -10.77 -16.36 -25.19
N ARG A 51 -11.66 -16.98 -24.41
CA ARG A 51 -12.77 -16.27 -23.75
C ARG A 51 -12.24 -15.32 -22.67
N THR A 52 -11.30 -15.79 -21.85
CA THR A 52 -10.64 -14.99 -20.83
C THR A 52 -9.84 -13.87 -21.47
N LEU A 53 -9.09 -14.16 -22.56
CA LEU A 53 -8.35 -13.15 -23.31
C LEU A 53 -9.27 -12.04 -23.83
N ARG A 54 -10.40 -12.38 -24.45
CA ARG A 54 -11.37 -11.39 -24.95
C ARG A 54 -11.96 -10.52 -23.83
N ARG A 55 -12.25 -11.13 -22.67
CA ARG A 55 -12.75 -10.40 -21.50
C ARG A 55 -11.69 -9.44 -20.96
N SER A 56 -10.44 -9.88 -20.85
CA SER A 56 -9.33 -9.03 -20.41
C SER A 56 -9.09 -7.86 -21.36
N LEU A 57 -9.09 -8.09 -22.67
CA LEU A 57 -8.99 -7.02 -23.67
C LEU A 57 -10.18 -6.03 -23.55
N GLY A 58 -11.38 -6.52 -23.25
CA GLY A 58 -12.55 -5.67 -23.02
C GLY A 58 -12.36 -4.77 -21.78
N ARG A 59 -11.89 -5.33 -20.65
CA ARG A 59 -11.63 -4.58 -19.43
C ARG A 59 -10.50 -3.57 -19.58
N LEU A 60 -9.43 -3.94 -20.26
CA LEU A 60 -8.31 -3.03 -20.56
C LEU A 60 -8.76 -1.86 -21.42
N SER A 61 -9.63 -2.11 -22.41
CA SER A 61 -10.21 -1.06 -23.24
C SER A 61 -11.17 -0.17 -22.45
N ALA A 62 -12.01 -0.74 -21.60
CA ALA A 62 -12.91 0.01 -20.71
C ALA A 62 -12.16 0.84 -19.66
N ALA A 63 -10.95 0.41 -19.25
CA ALA A 63 -10.03 1.16 -18.39
C ALA A 63 -9.19 2.21 -19.16
N GLU A 64 -9.43 2.39 -20.46
CA GLU A 64 -8.70 3.34 -21.33
C GLU A 64 -7.17 3.13 -21.32
N LEU A 65 -6.73 1.88 -21.19
CA LEU A 65 -5.32 1.51 -21.26
C LEU A 65 -4.91 1.07 -22.66
N ILE A 66 -5.87 0.59 -23.45
CA ILE A 66 -5.68 0.18 -24.83
C ILE A 66 -6.87 0.63 -25.69
N GLU A 67 -6.62 0.80 -26.99
CA GLU A 67 -7.65 1.07 -27.99
C GLU A 67 -7.60 0.02 -29.09
N ARG A 68 -8.78 -0.35 -29.65
CA ARG A 68 -8.86 -1.27 -30.78
C ARG A 68 -8.91 -0.50 -32.09
N LYS A 69 -7.88 -0.67 -32.92
CA LYS A 69 -7.85 -0.18 -34.29
C LYS A 69 -8.29 -1.28 -35.25
N SER A 70 -9.59 -1.32 -35.51
CA SER A 70 -10.21 -2.41 -36.31
C SER A 70 -10.00 -2.20 -37.81
N SER A 71 -9.69 -3.27 -38.53
CA SER A 71 -9.74 -3.33 -39.99
C SER A 71 -11.16 -3.69 -40.47
N ALA A 72 -11.46 -3.48 -41.72
CA ALA A 72 -12.75 -3.79 -42.34
C ALA A 72 -13.14 -5.30 -42.20
N ASN A 73 -12.15 -6.20 -42.16
CA ASN A 73 -12.34 -7.64 -42.01
C ASN A 73 -12.07 -8.16 -40.58
N GLY A 74 -11.87 -7.27 -39.59
CA GLY A 74 -11.62 -7.61 -38.21
C GLY A 74 -10.26 -8.24 -37.91
N LYS A 75 -9.39 -8.42 -38.93
CA LYS A 75 -8.06 -9.02 -38.77
C LYS A 75 -7.04 -7.98 -38.35
N ARG A 76 -6.02 -8.41 -37.61
CA ARG A 76 -4.88 -7.59 -37.17
C ARG A 76 -3.72 -7.80 -38.13
N PHE A 77 -3.22 -6.74 -38.76
CA PHE A 77 -2.09 -6.81 -39.69
C PHE A 77 -1.42 -5.45 -39.84
N PRO A 78 -0.11 -5.42 -40.18
CA PRO A 78 0.61 -4.18 -40.50
C PRO A 78 0.31 -3.69 -41.89
N LEU A 79 0.25 -2.37 -42.05
CA LEU A 79 0.22 -1.69 -43.35
C LEU A 79 1.65 -1.33 -43.73
N ARG A 80 2.14 -1.91 -44.86
CA ARG A 80 3.50 -1.70 -45.35
C ARG A 80 3.49 -0.85 -46.61
N TYR A 81 4.42 0.08 -46.67
CA TYR A 81 4.70 0.85 -47.85
C TYR A 81 6.22 0.92 -48.06
N GLY A 82 6.72 0.48 -49.24
CA GLY A 82 8.16 0.42 -49.51
C GLY A 82 8.94 -0.46 -48.51
N GLY A 83 8.35 -1.56 -48.02
CA GLY A 83 8.98 -2.46 -47.03
C GLY A 83 8.92 -1.97 -45.57
N VAL A 84 8.55 -0.71 -45.35
CA VAL A 84 8.45 -0.11 -44.02
C VAL A 84 7.01 -0.18 -43.49
N ILE A 85 6.81 -0.53 -42.22
CA ILE A 85 5.49 -0.47 -41.59
C ILE A 85 5.13 0.98 -41.35
N LYS A 86 4.12 1.49 -42.03
CA LYS A 86 3.60 2.86 -41.88
C LYS A 86 2.52 2.94 -40.81
N ASP A 87 1.72 1.90 -40.70
CA ASP A 87 0.60 1.81 -39.74
C ASP A 87 0.23 0.33 -39.51
N ALA A 88 -0.69 0.07 -38.58
CA ALA A 88 -1.22 -1.29 -38.34
C ALA A 88 -2.65 -1.24 -37.86
N PHE A 89 -3.40 -2.29 -38.18
CA PHE A 89 -4.66 -2.62 -37.50
C PHE A 89 -4.38 -3.61 -36.38
N GLY A 90 -4.88 -3.34 -35.20
CA GLY A 90 -4.61 -4.17 -34.04
C GLY A 90 -5.05 -3.52 -32.73
N ILE A 91 -4.17 -3.58 -31.76
CA ILE A 91 -4.38 -3.00 -30.41
C ILE A 91 -3.39 -1.86 -30.25
N ASP A 92 -3.89 -0.65 -30.06
CA ASP A 92 -3.07 0.54 -29.82
C ASP A 92 -2.82 0.70 -28.32
N LEU A 93 -1.55 0.81 -27.96
CA LEU A 93 -1.08 1.06 -26.59
C LEU A 93 -0.82 2.55 -26.33
N LYS A 94 -1.16 3.43 -27.29
CA LYS A 94 -1.00 4.87 -27.14
C LYS A 94 -1.65 5.43 -25.88
N PRO A 95 -2.90 5.03 -25.49
CA PRO A 95 -3.52 5.51 -24.26
C PRO A 95 -2.71 5.18 -23.00
N LEU A 96 -2.17 3.96 -22.91
CA LEU A 96 -1.28 3.56 -21.79
C LEU A 96 -0.02 4.42 -21.75
N ILE A 97 0.62 4.63 -22.90
CA ILE A 97 1.86 5.42 -23.00
C ILE A 97 1.61 6.88 -22.59
N GLN A 98 0.50 7.46 -23.01
CA GLN A 98 0.12 8.84 -22.64
C GLN A 98 -0.19 9.00 -21.15
N ARG A 99 -0.69 7.96 -20.49
CA ARG A 99 -1.03 7.97 -19.06
C ARG A 99 0.10 7.45 -18.17
N TYR A 100 1.22 7.03 -18.74
CA TYR A 100 2.31 6.39 -18.00
C TYR A 100 2.79 7.21 -16.82
N ASP A 101 3.11 8.49 -17.02
CA ASP A 101 3.62 9.36 -15.96
C ASP A 101 2.58 9.56 -14.85
N THR A 102 1.31 9.73 -15.22
CA THR A 102 0.22 9.87 -14.25
C THR A 102 0.03 8.59 -13.43
N LEU A 103 0.08 7.42 -14.08
CA LEU A 103 -0.04 6.13 -13.39
C LEU A 103 1.17 5.88 -12.47
N LEU A 104 2.36 6.29 -12.87
CA LEU A 104 3.57 6.19 -12.07
C LEU A 104 3.47 7.07 -10.82
N MET A 105 3.02 8.32 -10.96
CA MET A 105 2.78 9.22 -9.83
C MET A 105 1.75 8.64 -8.85
N GLN A 106 0.63 8.14 -9.34
CA GLN A 106 -0.40 7.51 -8.52
C GLN A 106 0.13 6.28 -7.78
N ALA A 107 0.94 5.45 -8.44
CA ALA A 107 1.57 4.28 -7.82
C ALA A 107 2.55 4.68 -6.71
N SER A 108 3.34 5.75 -6.90
CA SER A 108 4.25 6.28 -5.87
C SER A 108 3.46 6.80 -4.67
N GLN A 109 2.43 7.59 -4.89
CA GLN A 109 1.57 8.13 -3.82
C GLN A 109 0.94 7.00 -2.98
N LEU A 110 0.37 5.98 -3.64
CA LEU A 110 -0.20 4.82 -2.94
C LEU A 110 0.85 4.05 -2.14
N THR A 111 2.07 3.95 -2.65
CA THR A 111 3.18 3.30 -1.94
C THR A 111 3.55 4.07 -0.68
N GLU A 112 3.69 5.40 -0.79
CA GLU A 112 3.97 6.29 0.33
C GLU A 112 2.87 6.23 1.41
N GLU A 113 1.60 6.25 1.01
CA GLU A 113 0.47 6.11 1.93
C GLU A 113 0.47 4.76 2.66
N LEU A 114 0.78 3.67 1.96
CA LEU A 114 0.89 2.34 2.55
C LEU A 114 2.07 2.23 3.52
N GLU A 115 3.20 2.83 3.21
CA GLU A 115 4.38 2.87 4.08
C GLU A 115 4.09 3.71 5.32
N HIS A 116 3.45 4.86 5.16
CA HIS A 116 3.03 5.70 6.28
C HIS A 116 2.07 4.94 7.22
N LEU A 117 1.06 4.27 6.66
CA LEU A 117 0.13 3.45 7.44
C LEU A 117 0.84 2.31 8.19
N ARG A 118 1.85 1.66 7.56
CA ARG A 118 2.65 0.62 8.21
C ARG A 118 3.47 1.18 9.37
N SER A 119 4.09 2.34 9.19
CA SER A 119 4.85 3.04 10.24
C SER A 119 3.96 3.36 11.44
N LEU A 120 2.79 3.96 11.23
CA LEU A 120 1.84 4.27 12.29
C LEU A 120 1.34 3.01 13.03
N LYS A 121 1.06 1.94 12.31
CA LYS A 121 0.70 0.64 12.94
C LYS A 121 1.81 0.09 13.83
N THR A 122 3.06 0.23 13.39
CA THR A 122 4.23 -0.19 14.16
C THR A 122 4.37 0.63 15.45
N GLU A 123 4.19 1.95 15.34
CA GLU A 123 4.18 2.85 16.50
C GLU A 123 3.08 2.50 17.50
N ALA A 124 1.85 2.31 17.02
CA ALA A 124 0.73 1.91 17.86
C ALA A 124 0.98 0.58 18.60
N LEU A 125 1.57 -0.40 17.91
CA LEU A 125 1.93 -1.68 18.51
C LEU A 125 3.06 -1.55 19.55
N ALA A 126 4.04 -0.67 19.32
CA ALA A 126 5.12 -0.39 20.27
C ALA A 126 4.59 0.29 21.53
N LEU A 127 3.74 1.32 21.40
CA LEU A 127 3.07 1.97 22.52
C LEU A 127 2.22 0.99 23.32
N ARG A 128 1.42 0.17 22.63
CA ARG A 128 0.64 -0.89 23.28
C ARG A 128 1.53 -1.87 24.08
N ALA A 129 2.64 -2.31 23.47
CA ALA A 129 3.57 -3.23 24.12
C ALA A 129 4.26 -2.58 25.34
N SER A 130 4.53 -1.30 25.31
CA SER A 130 5.06 -0.53 26.44
C SER A 130 4.05 -0.48 27.59
N LEU A 131 2.79 -0.17 27.30
CA LEU A 131 1.72 -0.14 28.30
C LEU A 131 1.50 -1.51 28.96
N LEU A 132 1.53 -2.59 28.20
CA LEU A 132 1.38 -3.95 28.74
C LEU A 132 2.50 -4.40 29.68
N ARG A 133 3.67 -3.73 29.64
CA ARG A 133 4.79 -4.00 30.59
C ARG A 133 4.63 -3.25 31.92
N GLN A 134 3.73 -2.28 31.99
CA GLN A 134 3.47 -1.55 33.23
C GLN A 134 2.70 -2.46 34.20
N THR A 135 3.10 -2.44 35.48
CA THR A 135 2.42 -3.18 36.54
C THR A 135 1.19 -2.42 37.03
N GLY A 136 0.12 -3.13 37.38
CA GLY A 136 -1.08 -2.50 37.98
C GLY A 136 -2.11 -1.96 36.96
N LEU A 137 -2.09 -2.42 35.73
CA LEU A 137 -3.14 -2.14 34.75
C LEU A 137 -4.47 -2.78 35.19
N GLY A 138 -5.51 -1.94 35.31
CA GLY A 138 -6.87 -2.41 35.57
C GLY A 138 -7.42 -3.24 34.41
N GLU A 139 -8.40 -4.11 34.69
CA GLU A 139 -8.97 -5.07 33.74
C GLU A 139 -9.60 -4.37 32.52
N GLU A 140 -10.20 -3.20 32.71
CA GLU A 140 -10.76 -2.37 31.64
C GLU A 140 -9.70 -1.89 30.63
N LYS A 141 -8.53 -1.42 31.13
CA LYS A 141 -7.42 -1.01 30.27
C LYS A 141 -6.84 -2.19 29.48
N LEU A 142 -6.72 -3.36 30.12
CA LEU A 142 -6.27 -4.59 29.47
C LEU A 142 -7.23 -5.00 28.32
N SER A 143 -8.54 -4.95 28.56
CA SER A 143 -9.56 -5.24 27.56
C SER A 143 -9.43 -4.30 26.36
N THR A 144 -9.28 -3.00 26.59
CA THR A 144 -9.08 -1.98 25.55
C THR A 144 -7.80 -2.24 24.72
N LEU A 145 -6.69 -2.58 25.39
CA LEU A 145 -5.44 -2.92 24.71
C LEU A 145 -5.57 -4.19 23.85
N HIS A 146 -6.36 -5.17 24.30
CA HIS A 146 -6.68 -6.34 23.48
C HIS A 146 -7.54 -6.00 22.26
N MET A 147 -8.54 -5.15 22.42
CA MET A 147 -9.38 -4.66 21.34
C MET A 147 -8.54 -3.94 20.27
N PHE A 148 -7.65 -3.03 20.66
CA PHE A 148 -6.78 -2.31 19.72
C PHE A 148 -5.89 -3.25 18.89
N ARG A 149 -5.36 -4.33 19.49
CA ARG A 149 -4.63 -5.34 18.73
C ARG A 149 -5.45 -5.94 17.59
N ASN A 150 -6.71 -6.23 17.83
CA ASN A 150 -7.61 -6.82 16.84
C ASN A 150 -7.96 -5.81 15.75
N VAL A 151 -8.16 -4.54 16.10
CA VAL A 151 -8.43 -3.47 15.14
C VAL A 151 -7.19 -3.21 14.25
N LEU A 152 -5.99 -3.11 14.82
CA LEU A 152 -4.74 -2.87 14.09
C LEU A 152 -4.40 -3.97 13.06
N ARG A 153 -4.95 -5.18 13.22
CA ARG A 153 -4.78 -6.29 12.28
C ARG A 153 -5.66 -6.19 11.02
N ARG A 154 -6.67 -5.34 11.02
CA ARG A 154 -7.60 -5.23 9.89
C ARG A 154 -6.88 -4.66 8.66
N ALA A 155 -7.18 -5.24 7.48
CA ALA A 155 -6.62 -4.79 6.21
C ALA A 155 -7.19 -3.43 5.75
N THR A 156 -8.43 -3.12 6.15
CA THR A 156 -9.18 -1.91 5.75
C THR A 156 -8.99 -0.73 6.71
N LEU A 157 -7.96 -0.76 7.56
CA LEU A 157 -7.72 0.29 8.54
C LEU A 157 -7.19 1.56 7.86
N THR A 158 -7.79 2.70 8.17
CA THR A 158 -7.39 4.02 7.67
C THR A 158 -6.34 4.67 8.57
N VAL A 159 -5.60 5.64 8.02
CA VAL A 159 -4.60 6.44 8.77
C VAL A 159 -5.24 7.12 9.97
N ASP A 160 -6.41 7.77 9.79
CA ASP A 160 -7.11 8.47 10.88
C ASP A 160 -7.51 7.55 12.03
N ALA A 161 -7.95 6.33 11.72
CA ALA A 161 -8.29 5.34 12.73
C ALA A 161 -7.05 4.89 13.52
N VAL A 162 -5.88 4.78 12.89
CA VAL A 162 -4.63 4.45 13.60
C VAL A 162 -4.17 5.62 14.46
N LEU A 163 -4.26 6.86 13.97
CA LEU A 163 -3.92 8.06 14.74
C LEU A 163 -4.81 8.22 15.98
N SER A 164 -6.11 7.93 15.87
CA SER A 164 -7.01 7.89 17.02
C SER A 164 -6.56 6.87 18.07
N ILE A 165 -6.22 5.66 17.66
CA ILE A 165 -5.69 4.62 18.55
C ILE A 165 -4.38 5.07 19.22
N ILE A 166 -3.46 5.69 18.48
CA ILE A 166 -2.19 6.21 19.02
C ILE A 166 -2.47 7.28 20.09
N SER A 167 -3.40 8.20 19.81
CA SER A 167 -3.82 9.23 20.77
C SER A 167 -4.36 8.64 22.06
N GLU A 168 -5.24 7.63 21.96
CA GLU A 168 -5.81 6.93 23.12
C GLU A 168 -4.73 6.17 23.90
N LEU A 169 -3.81 5.48 23.23
CA LEU A 169 -2.69 4.79 23.87
C LEU A 169 -1.77 5.75 24.62
N ARG A 170 -1.49 6.92 24.07
CA ARG A 170 -0.69 7.97 24.73
C ARG A 170 -1.40 8.53 25.96
N ALA A 171 -2.70 8.80 25.86
CA ALA A 171 -3.51 9.25 26.99
C ALA A 171 -3.55 8.23 28.13
N MET A 172 -3.65 6.94 27.81
CA MET A 172 -3.58 5.84 28.79
C MET A 172 -2.21 5.79 29.50
N GLY A 173 -1.12 6.07 28.80
CA GLY A 173 0.23 6.14 29.36
C GLY A 173 0.41 7.30 30.31
N ALA A 174 0.02 8.51 29.89
CA ALA A 174 0.12 9.71 30.73
C ALA A 174 -0.68 9.60 32.03
N ALA A 175 -1.88 9.00 31.98
CA ALA A 175 -2.69 8.76 33.16
C ALA A 175 -2.06 7.74 34.14
N THR A 176 -1.24 6.82 33.63
CA THR A 176 -0.52 5.84 34.47
C THR A 176 0.67 6.49 35.18
N ASP A 177 1.42 7.34 34.46
CA ASP A 177 2.58 8.04 35.01
C ASP A 177 2.15 9.06 36.10
N ALA A 178 1.03 9.75 35.93
CA ALA A 178 0.47 10.65 36.94
C ALA A 178 0.08 9.89 38.23
N CYS A 179 -0.56 8.73 38.09
CA CYS A 179 -0.97 7.90 39.22
C CYS A 179 0.24 7.26 39.97
N TYR A 180 1.37 7.04 39.29
CA TYR A 180 2.61 6.63 39.94
C TYR A 180 3.29 7.78 40.67
N GLY A 181 3.27 9.00 40.11
CA GLY A 181 3.81 10.19 40.75
C GLY A 181 3.09 10.52 42.08
N GLU A 182 1.76 10.45 42.10
CA GLU A 182 0.96 10.69 43.32
C GLU A 182 1.23 9.63 44.40
N ARG A 183 1.34 8.36 44.06
CA ARG A 183 1.67 7.29 45.02
C ARG A 183 3.06 7.42 45.63
N TYR A 184 4.04 7.87 44.86
CA TYR A 184 5.41 8.11 45.37
C TYR A 184 5.47 9.30 46.32
N THR A 185 4.66 10.31 46.10
CA THR A 185 4.56 11.47 47.03
C THR A 185 3.83 11.10 48.32
N GLU A 186 2.77 10.31 48.27
CA GLU A 186 2.06 9.79 49.49
C GLU A 186 2.92 8.84 50.34
N VAL A 187 3.65 7.92 49.72
CA VAL A 187 4.54 6.99 50.41
C VAL A 187 5.68 7.74 51.11
N ASN A 188 6.27 8.75 50.49
CA ASN A 188 7.33 9.54 51.08
C ASN A 188 6.81 10.49 52.16
N ALA A 189 5.60 11.04 52.00
CA ALA A 189 4.96 11.85 53.04
C ALA A 189 4.67 11.02 54.31
N ASN A 190 4.17 9.80 54.15
CA ASN A 190 3.92 8.89 55.29
C ASN A 190 5.22 8.38 55.94
N ALA A 191 6.27 8.15 55.15
CA ALA A 191 7.59 7.78 55.71
C ALA A 191 8.21 8.90 56.54
N GLY A 192 8.06 10.18 56.11
CA GLY A 192 8.51 11.37 56.87
C GLY A 192 7.77 11.53 58.20
N VAL A 193 6.48 11.24 58.25
CA VAL A 193 5.67 11.30 59.47
C VAL A 193 6.06 10.20 60.51
N ILE A 194 6.41 9.01 60.02
CA ILE A 194 6.86 7.91 60.88
C ILE A 194 8.21 8.19 61.52
N LEU A 195 9.16 8.76 60.77
CA LEU A 195 10.49 9.13 61.26
C LEU A 195 10.42 10.27 62.33
N GLN A 196 9.56 11.27 62.15
CA GLN A 196 9.35 12.31 63.16
C GLN A 196 8.67 11.81 64.43
N ALA A 197 7.81 10.83 64.36
CA ALA A 197 7.18 10.22 65.53
C ALA A 197 8.17 9.36 66.35
N ASP A 198 9.14 8.74 65.76
CA ASP A 198 10.17 7.97 66.46
C ASP A 198 11.24 8.86 67.07
N GLU A 199 11.61 9.99 66.48
CA GLU A 199 12.49 11.00 67.10
C GLU A 199 11.86 11.63 68.38
N GLN A 200 10.55 11.94 68.35
CA GLN A 200 9.84 12.50 69.52
C GLN A 200 9.63 11.47 70.63
N ARG A 201 9.78 10.17 70.37
CA ARG A 201 9.74 9.11 71.38
C ARG A 201 11.08 8.93 72.06
N SER A 202 12.18 9.19 71.36
CA SER A 202 13.54 9.05 71.90
C SER A 202 13.86 10.14 72.93
N ASP A 203 13.36 11.40 72.73
CA ASP A 203 13.60 12.54 73.60
C ASP A 203 12.76 12.51 74.91
N LYS A 204 11.91 11.54 75.13
CA LYS A 204 11.10 11.40 76.38
C LYS A 204 11.61 10.32 77.33
N LEU A 205 12.77 9.72 77.09
CA LEU A 205 13.35 8.61 77.86
C LEU A 205 14.70 8.94 78.53
N ASP A 206 15.10 10.24 78.56
CA ASP A 206 16.22 10.73 79.36
C ASP A 206 15.73 11.57 80.57
#